data_4f66d32249e8420b6cd217dd1ddbed4c
#
_entry.id   4f66d32249e8420b6cd217dd1ddbed4c
#
_cell.length_a   1.000
_cell.length_b   1.000
_cell.length_c   1.000
_cell.angle_alpha   90.00
_cell.angle_beta   90.00
_cell.angle_gamma   90.00
#
_symmetry.space_group_name_H-M   'P 1'
#
loop_
_entity.id
_entity.type
_entity.pdbx_description
1 polymer ?
#
loop_
_entity_poly.entity_id
_entity_poly.type
_entity_poly.pdbx_seq_one_letter_code
_entity_poly.pdbx_strand_id
1 'polypeptide(L)'
;MRVAIGIDVGGTKTAGGVVGPDGVVRHGVVRPTPAAAGAGAVLATACDIAVTLAERARELGDDVVGCGAGVAGTVDPAGVITHATRSLPGWAGTDVASALAAATGLPVRVVNDVHALALGEVRWGAAAGAPSALVVAVGTGVGGAFVLDGELVVGRSGTGGAIGHVPVGEEGRACPCGGVDHLEAYASGPAIVARYREHGGDATRLQDVVAAAGSGVVLARDALAEAGALIGRAVGGAMNLLDPHVLVIGGGVVNAGPVLVDAICREVAAVALPGPRGVPVVTATGLAHGNVVGAASLVADVGRST
;
A
#
# COMPACT_ATOMS: atom_id res chain seq x y z
N MET A 1 -0.76 -27.96 7.48
CA MET A 1 -2.02 -27.23 7.14
C MET A 1 -1.88 -26.60 5.77
N ARG A 2 -2.97 -26.05 5.18
CA ARG A 2 -2.84 -25.24 3.95
C ARG A 2 -2.33 -23.86 4.32
N VAL A 3 -1.25 -23.42 3.67
CA VAL A 3 -0.62 -22.10 3.88
C VAL A 3 -0.28 -21.44 2.54
N ALA A 4 -0.17 -20.14 2.52
CA ALA A 4 0.29 -19.36 1.37
C ALA A 4 1.56 -18.59 1.72
N ILE A 5 2.43 -18.37 0.75
CA ILE A 5 3.58 -17.47 0.89
C ILE A 5 3.12 -16.06 0.49
N GLY A 6 3.40 -15.08 1.34
CA GLY A 6 3.24 -13.67 1.01
C GLY A 6 4.59 -12.98 0.95
N ILE A 7 4.80 -12.17 -0.08
CA ILE A 7 6.01 -11.35 -0.27
C ILE A 7 5.61 -9.88 -0.39
N ASP A 8 6.36 -8.99 0.27
CA ASP A 8 6.24 -7.54 0.17
C ASP A 8 7.58 -6.96 -0.29
N VAL A 9 7.62 -6.38 -1.48
CA VAL A 9 8.83 -5.79 -2.08
C VAL A 9 8.73 -4.27 -2.05
N GLY A 10 9.31 -3.67 -1.02
CA GLY A 10 9.43 -2.21 -0.91
C GLY A 10 10.81 -1.69 -1.31
N GLY A 11 10.94 -0.38 -1.44
CA GLY A 11 12.21 0.27 -1.82
C GLY A 11 13.33 0.17 -0.78
N THR A 12 13.00 -0.11 0.49
CA THR A 12 13.98 -0.15 1.59
C THR A 12 14.12 -1.54 2.18
N LYS A 13 13.04 -2.29 2.26
CA LYS A 13 12.98 -3.64 2.82
C LYS A 13 12.14 -4.54 1.92
N THR A 14 12.52 -5.81 1.85
CA THR A 14 11.74 -6.90 1.27
C THR A 14 11.39 -7.86 2.41
N ALA A 15 10.12 -8.15 2.57
CA ALA A 15 9.61 -9.02 3.62
C ALA A 15 8.84 -10.20 3.02
N GLY A 16 8.80 -11.31 3.72
CA GLY A 16 7.97 -12.44 3.35
C GLY A 16 7.48 -13.21 4.57
N GLY A 17 6.44 -14.02 4.39
CA GLY A 17 5.90 -14.83 5.46
C GLY A 17 5.09 -16.03 4.96
N VAL A 18 5.08 -17.07 5.78
CA VAL A 18 4.14 -18.20 5.67
C VAL A 18 2.88 -17.80 6.38
N VAL A 19 1.78 -17.67 5.65
CA VAL A 19 0.50 -17.19 6.16
C VAL A 19 -0.52 -18.31 6.18
N GLY A 20 -1.13 -18.52 7.34
CA GLY A 20 -2.19 -19.49 7.51
C GLY A 20 -3.57 -18.97 7.05
N PRO A 21 -4.59 -19.82 7.04
CA PRO A 21 -5.96 -19.45 6.66
C PRO A 21 -6.60 -18.44 7.61
N ASP A 22 -6.04 -18.26 8.79
CA ASP A 22 -6.42 -17.28 9.82
C ASP A 22 -5.73 -15.90 9.65
N GLY A 23 -4.91 -15.72 8.59
CA GLY A 23 -4.16 -14.49 8.35
C GLY A 23 -2.95 -14.32 9.26
N VAL A 24 -2.59 -15.33 10.06
CA VAL A 24 -1.44 -15.26 10.96
C VAL A 24 -0.17 -15.62 10.22
N VAL A 25 0.85 -14.75 10.33
CA VAL A 25 2.21 -15.03 9.84
C VAL A 25 2.93 -15.95 10.84
N ARG A 26 3.18 -17.19 10.43
CA ARG A 26 3.82 -18.22 11.27
C ARG A 26 5.33 -18.18 11.22
N HIS A 27 5.87 -17.88 10.04
CA HIS A 27 7.29 -17.70 9.81
C HIS A 27 7.47 -16.46 8.96
N GLY A 28 8.29 -15.53 9.42
CA GLY A 28 8.56 -14.27 8.72
C GLY A 28 10.06 -14.09 8.47
N VAL A 29 10.39 -13.50 7.32
CA VAL A 29 11.75 -13.11 6.94
C VAL A 29 11.70 -11.66 6.48
N VAL A 30 12.64 -10.83 6.93
CA VAL A 30 12.82 -9.45 6.46
C VAL A 30 14.28 -9.28 6.07
N ARG A 31 14.52 -8.71 4.87
CA ARG A 31 15.85 -8.35 4.38
C ARG A 31 15.86 -6.91 3.87
N PRO A 32 16.98 -6.19 3.93
CA PRO A 32 17.14 -4.94 3.20
C PRO A 32 16.93 -5.15 1.71
N THR A 33 16.22 -4.23 1.05
CA THR A 33 16.10 -4.25 -0.42
C THR A 33 17.37 -3.68 -1.04
N PRO A 34 18.09 -4.44 -1.88
CA PRO A 34 19.33 -3.99 -2.51
C PRO A 34 19.05 -3.08 -3.72
N ALA A 35 18.27 -2.00 -3.52
CA ALA A 35 17.82 -1.12 -4.59
C ALA A 35 18.96 -0.52 -5.41
N ALA A 36 20.09 -0.19 -4.77
CA ALA A 36 21.28 0.35 -5.43
C ALA A 36 21.97 -0.65 -6.37
N ALA A 37 21.77 -1.96 -6.14
CA ALA A 37 22.31 -3.02 -7.00
C ALA A 37 21.41 -3.33 -8.21
N GLY A 38 20.28 -2.63 -8.35
CA GLY A 38 19.36 -2.72 -9.48
C GLY A 38 18.29 -3.81 -9.35
N ALA A 39 17.38 -3.82 -10.33
CA ALA A 39 16.18 -4.66 -10.33
C ALA A 39 16.46 -6.15 -10.18
N GLY A 40 17.51 -6.67 -10.84
CA GLY A 40 17.89 -8.09 -10.75
C GLY A 40 18.22 -8.52 -9.32
N ALA A 41 18.93 -7.69 -8.55
CA ALA A 41 19.27 -7.99 -7.16
C ALA A 41 18.03 -7.91 -6.24
N VAL A 42 17.12 -6.97 -6.50
CA VAL A 42 15.84 -6.86 -5.78
C VAL A 42 15.00 -8.13 -6.02
N LEU A 43 14.87 -8.53 -7.28
CA LEU A 43 14.12 -9.73 -7.68
C LEU A 43 14.72 -10.99 -7.08
N ALA A 44 16.05 -11.16 -7.15
CA ALA A 44 16.73 -12.28 -6.53
C ALA A 44 16.46 -12.37 -5.03
N THR A 45 16.49 -11.23 -4.31
CA THR A 45 16.16 -11.18 -2.88
C THR A 45 14.74 -11.66 -2.61
N ALA A 46 13.76 -11.24 -3.42
CA ALA A 46 12.37 -11.69 -3.29
C ALA A 46 12.24 -13.20 -3.55
N CYS A 47 12.89 -13.71 -4.58
CA CYS A 47 12.91 -15.14 -4.90
C CYS A 47 13.55 -15.97 -3.78
N ASP A 48 14.70 -15.55 -3.26
CA ASP A 48 15.38 -16.24 -2.15
C ASP A 48 14.51 -16.30 -0.88
N ILE A 49 13.79 -15.23 -0.56
CA ILE A 49 12.85 -15.22 0.56
C ILE A 49 11.72 -16.21 0.31
N ALA A 50 11.14 -16.19 -0.90
CA ALA A 50 10.01 -17.06 -1.25
C ALA A 50 10.42 -18.55 -1.19
N VAL A 51 11.58 -18.91 -1.75
CA VAL A 51 12.13 -20.27 -1.69
C VAL A 51 12.37 -20.70 -0.24
N THR A 52 13.07 -19.88 0.55
CA THR A 52 13.35 -20.17 1.97
C THR A 52 12.07 -20.45 2.75
N LEU A 53 11.01 -19.66 2.53
CA LEU A 53 9.73 -19.82 3.23
C LEU A 53 8.98 -21.06 2.75
N ALA A 54 8.99 -21.35 1.44
CA ALA A 54 8.35 -22.53 0.87
C ALA A 54 9.01 -23.83 1.36
N GLU A 55 10.34 -23.87 1.42
CA GLU A 55 11.10 -24.98 1.98
C GLU A 55 10.77 -25.18 3.44
N ARG A 56 10.79 -24.08 4.23
CA ARG A 56 10.48 -24.12 5.65
C ARG A 56 9.07 -24.63 5.94
N ALA A 57 8.09 -24.20 5.18
CA ALA A 57 6.70 -24.66 5.33
C ALA A 57 6.59 -26.18 5.01
N ARG A 58 7.23 -26.65 3.94
CA ARG A 58 7.24 -28.08 3.56
C ARG A 58 7.93 -28.96 4.61
N GLU A 59 9.05 -28.50 5.19
CA GLU A 59 9.74 -29.21 6.29
C GLU A 59 8.84 -29.40 7.51
N LEU A 60 7.92 -28.48 7.76
CA LEU A 60 6.93 -28.54 8.84
C LEU A 60 5.68 -29.36 8.47
N GLY A 61 5.62 -29.92 7.27
CA GLY A 61 4.49 -30.71 6.78
C GLY A 61 3.29 -29.86 6.35
N ASP A 62 3.51 -28.58 6.04
CA ASP A 62 2.46 -27.71 5.53
C ASP A 62 2.31 -27.87 4.00
N ASP A 63 1.05 -27.71 3.53
CA ASP A 63 0.67 -27.70 2.12
C ASP A 63 0.73 -26.25 1.61
N VAL A 64 1.75 -25.92 0.83
CA VAL A 64 1.95 -24.56 0.29
C VAL A 64 1.17 -24.42 -1.02
N VAL A 65 0.08 -23.67 -0.99
CA VAL A 65 -0.87 -23.56 -2.10
C VAL A 65 -0.48 -22.55 -3.18
N GLY A 66 0.44 -21.62 -2.87
CA GLY A 66 0.90 -20.60 -3.81
C GLY A 66 1.74 -19.51 -3.15
N CYS A 67 2.21 -18.58 -3.97
CA CYS A 67 2.96 -17.40 -3.55
C CYS A 67 2.29 -16.14 -4.11
N GLY A 68 1.89 -15.23 -3.22
CA GLY A 68 1.42 -13.89 -3.59
C GLY A 68 2.49 -12.84 -3.33
N ALA A 69 2.57 -11.80 -4.17
CA ALA A 69 3.49 -10.70 -3.96
C ALA A 69 2.81 -9.34 -4.08
N GLY A 70 3.06 -8.47 -3.09
CA GLY A 70 2.79 -7.04 -3.14
C GLY A 70 4.09 -6.31 -3.47
N VAL A 71 4.09 -5.47 -4.49
CA VAL A 71 5.33 -4.83 -4.95
C VAL A 71 5.14 -3.34 -5.18
N ALA A 72 6.17 -2.54 -4.91
CA ALA A 72 6.15 -1.13 -5.24
C ALA A 72 6.12 -0.93 -6.75
N GLY A 73 5.21 -0.07 -7.23
CA GLY A 73 5.01 0.23 -8.65
C GLY A 73 3.69 -0.27 -9.20
N THR A 74 3.42 0.01 -10.47
CA THR A 74 2.22 -0.47 -11.18
C THR A 74 2.50 -1.85 -11.76
N VAL A 75 1.58 -2.77 -11.52
CA VAL A 75 1.67 -4.17 -11.97
C VAL A 75 0.55 -4.44 -12.95
N ASP A 76 0.87 -5.02 -14.09
CA ASP A 76 -0.12 -5.47 -15.05
C ASP A 76 -0.75 -6.83 -14.64
N PRO A 77 -1.82 -7.29 -15.30
CA PRO A 77 -2.46 -8.56 -14.99
C PRO A 77 -1.55 -9.80 -15.16
N ALA A 78 -0.44 -9.70 -15.90
CA ALA A 78 0.53 -10.77 -16.06
C ALA A 78 1.57 -10.80 -14.92
N GLY A 79 1.59 -9.79 -14.05
CA GLY A 79 2.55 -9.67 -12.95
C GLY A 79 3.86 -9.01 -13.34
N VAL A 80 3.86 -8.24 -14.45
CA VAL A 80 5.00 -7.44 -14.91
C VAL A 80 4.88 -6.02 -14.40
N ILE A 81 5.99 -5.45 -13.95
CA ILE A 81 6.05 -4.05 -13.51
C ILE A 81 6.00 -3.13 -14.73
N THR A 82 4.95 -2.34 -14.88
CA THR A 82 4.80 -1.39 -15.99
C THR A 82 5.38 -0.02 -15.67
N HIS A 83 5.27 0.41 -14.42
CA HIS A 83 5.84 1.68 -13.93
C HIS A 83 6.45 1.49 -12.54
N ALA A 84 7.60 2.11 -12.32
CA ALA A 84 8.30 2.07 -11.05
C ALA A 84 8.68 3.47 -10.58
N THR A 85 8.74 3.65 -9.27
CA THR A 85 9.23 4.88 -8.66
C THR A 85 10.76 4.94 -8.67
N ARG A 86 11.32 6.12 -8.41
CA ARG A 86 12.79 6.31 -8.32
C ARG A 86 13.45 5.49 -7.20
N SER A 87 12.69 4.99 -6.25
CA SER A 87 13.20 4.16 -5.15
C SER A 87 13.69 2.78 -5.58
N LEU A 88 13.28 2.31 -6.78
CA LEU A 88 13.69 1.04 -7.38
C LEU A 88 14.13 1.27 -8.83
N PRO A 89 15.38 1.71 -9.06
CA PRO A 89 15.91 1.96 -10.41
C PRO A 89 15.89 0.70 -11.27
N GLY A 90 15.40 0.83 -12.52
CA GLY A 90 15.32 -0.28 -13.46
C GLY A 90 14.24 -1.33 -13.17
N TRP A 91 13.37 -1.09 -12.17
CA TRP A 91 12.33 -2.03 -11.77
C TRP A 91 11.21 -2.19 -12.82
N ALA A 92 10.92 -1.15 -13.63
CA ALA A 92 9.97 -1.26 -14.75
C ALA A 92 10.46 -2.28 -15.79
N GLY A 93 9.55 -3.10 -16.30
CA GLY A 93 9.83 -4.22 -17.20
C GLY A 93 10.16 -5.53 -16.50
N THR A 94 10.29 -5.56 -15.17
CA THR A 94 10.57 -6.79 -14.41
C THR A 94 9.35 -7.70 -14.37
N ASP A 95 9.49 -8.94 -14.82
CA ASP A 95 8.48 -10.00 -14.71
C ASP A 95 8.64 -10.74 -13.38
N VAL A 96 7.95 -10.22 -12.37
CA VAL A 96 8.02 -10.73 -10.99
C VAL A 96 7.29 -12.06 -10.88
N ALA A 97 6.17 -12.21 -11.58
CA ALA A 97 5.35 -13.41 -11.50
C ALA A 97 6.09 -14.63 -12.03
N SER A 98 6.66 -14.53 -13.24
CA SER A 98 7.43 -15.63 -13.85
C SER A 98 8.68 -15.97 -13.03
N ALA A 99 9.39 -14.99 -12.50
CA ALA A 99 10.59 -15.22 -11.71
C ALA A 99 10.28 -15.96 -10.39
N LEU A 100 9.26 -15.53 -9.64
CA LEU A 100 8.82 -16.21 -8.42
C LEU A 100 8.28 -17.61 -8.71
N ALA A 101 7.53 -17.80 -9.81
CA ALA A 101 7.02 -19.11 -10.21
C ALA A 101 8.17 -20.07 -10.58
N ALA A 102 9.15 -19.59 -11.34
CA ALA A 102 10.32 -20.39 -11.69
C ALA A 102 11.17 -20.79 -10.46
N ALA A 103 11.33 -19.87 -9.50
CA ALA A 103 12.11 -20.10 -8.29
C ALA A 103 11.43 -21.07 -7.32
N THR A 104 10.11 -21.00 -7.15
CA THR A 104 9.37 -21.74 -6.11
C THR A 104 8.63 -22.99 -6.61
N GLY A 105 8.35 -23.05 -7.92
CA GLY A 105 7.47 -24.07 -8.53
C GLY A 105 6.00 -23.93 -8.13
N LEU A 106 5.59 -22.76 -7.58
CA LEU A 106 4.25 -22.51 -7.08
C LEU A 106 3.44 -21.63 -8.04
N PRO A 107 2.09 -21.68 -8.00
CA PRO A 107 1.24 -20.67 -8.60
C PRO A 107 1.56 -19.30 -7.99
N VAL A 108 1.71 -18.26 -8.82
CA VAL A 108 2.06 -16.90 -8.37
C VAL A 108 1.03 -15.89 -8.83
N ARG A 109 0.71 -14.93 -7.95
CA ARG A 109 -0.02 -13.70 -8.27
C ARG A 109 0.72 -12.48 -7.70
N VAL A 110 0.77 -11.40 -8.48
CA VAL A 110 1.48 -10.17 -8.12
C VAL A 110 0.53 -8.99 -8.26
N VAL A 111 0.55 -8.10 -7.27
CA VAL A 111 -0.21 -6.83 -7.29
C VAL A 111 0.66 -5.69 -6.74
N ASN A 112 0.17 -4.46 -6.82
CA ASN A 112 0.77 -3.33 -6.13
C ASN A 112 0.72 -3.54 -4.61
N ASP A 113 1.65 -2.94 -3.86
CA ASP A 113 1.77 -3.04 -2.39
C ASP A 113 0.51 -2.54 -1.65
N VAL A 114 -0.11 -1.45 -2.13
CA VAL A 114 -1.36 -0.94 -1.54
C VAL A 114 -2.56 -1.85 -1.87
N HIS A 115 -2.56 -2.48 -3.03
CA HIS A 115 -3.53 -3.52 -3.37
C HIS A 115 -3.42 -4.72 -2.42
N ALA A 116 -2.19 -5.15 -2.12
CA ALA A 116 -1.96 -6.20 -1.13
C ALA A 116 -2.44 -5.77 0.26
N LEU A 117 -2.11 -4.55 0.71
CA LEU A 117 -2.61 -4.00 1.98
C LEU A 117 -4.14 -4.07 2.04
N ALA A 118 -4.82 -3.62 0.99
CA ALA A 118 -6.28 -3.57 0.94
C ALA A 118 -6.91 -4.96 1.11
N LEU A 119 -6.36 -5.97 0.45
CA LEU A 119 -6.82 -7.35 0.62
C LEU A 119 -6.63 -7.85 2.06
N GLY A 120 -5.52 -7.51 2.70
CA GLY A 120 -5.28 -7.84 4.10
C GLY A 120 -6.32 -7.20 5.03
N GLU A 121 -6.61 -5.92 4.84
CA GLU A 121 -7.57 -5.18 5.66
C GLU A 121 -9.01 -5.66 5.45
N VAL A 122 -9.39 -6.03 4.23
CA VAL A 122 -10.74 -6.56 3.93
C VAL A 122 -10.90 -7.98 4.45
N ARG A 123 -9.86 -8.79 4.43
CA ARG A 123 -9.97 -10.19 4.82
C ARG A 123 -9.83 -10.40 6.33
N TRP A 124 -8.94 -9.67 7.01
CA TRP A 124 -8.63 -9.89 8.44
C TRP A 124 -8.47 -8.60 9.25
N GLY A 125 -8.60 -7.43 8.63
CA GLY A 125 -8.31 -6.14 9.23
C GLY A 125 -9.53 -5.26 9.48
N ALA A 126 -9.32 -3.93 9.38
CA ALA A 126 -10.29 -2.90 9.71
C ALA A 126 -11.55 -2.91 8.82
N ALA A 127 -11.47 -3.50 7.63
CA ALA A 127 -12.58 -3.62 6.69
C ALA A 127 -13.15 -5.06 6.60
N ALA A 128 -12.83 -5.93 7.57
CA ALA A 128 -13.29 -7.31 7.54
C ALA A 128 -14.82 -7.39 7.54
N GLY A 129 -15.38 -8.12 6.55
CA GLY A 129 -16.82 -8.28 6.39
C GLY A 129 -17.53 -7.13 5.67
N ALA A 130 -16.82 -6.06 5.30
CA ALA A 130 -17.42 -4.98 4.50
C ALA A 130 -17.59 -5.42 3.04
N PRO A 131 -18.77 -5.20 2.40
CA PRO A 131 -18.99 -5.54 0.99
C PRO A 131 -18.10 -4.76 0.05
N SER A 132 -17.74 -3.51 0.39
CA SER A 132 -16.78 -2.73 -0.38
C SER A 132 -15.95 -1.84 0.53
N ALA A 133 -14.68 -1.63 0.15
CA ALA A 133 -13.74 -0.79 0.88
C ALA A 133 -12.92 0.08 -0.08
N LEU A 134 -12.80 1.36 0.24
CA LEU A 134 -11.77 2.23 -0.33
C LEU A 134 -10.61 2.27 0.66
N VAL A 135 -9.43 1.85 0.24
CA VAL A 135 -8.23 1.86 1.07
C VAL A 135 -7.26 2.89 0.50
N VAL A 136 -6.76 3.77 1.33
CA VAL A 136 -5.78 4.79 0.97
C VAL A 136 -4.58 4.67 1.89
N ALA A 137 -3.41 4.48 1.32
CA ALA A 137 -2.16 4.38 2.08
C ALA A 137 -1.24 5.55 1.75
N VAL A 138 -0.78 6.23 2.80
CA VAL A 138 0.13 7.37 2.68
C VAL A 138 1.43 7.06 3.41
N GLY A 139 2.52 7.07 2.65
CA GLY A 139 3.87 6.76 3.12
C GLY A 139 4.91 7.54 2.34
N THR A 140 5.90 6.86 1.74
CA THR A 140 6.84 7.48 0.78
C THR A 140 6.11 7.99 -0.46
N GLY A 141 5.02 7.35 -0.86
CA GLY A 141 4.06 7.80 -1.86
C GLY A 141 2.65 7.84 -1.32
N VAL A 142 1.68 8.06 -2.20
CA VAL A 142 0.24 7.96 -1.93
C VAL A 142 -0.36 6.94 -2.88
N GLY A 143 -0.88 5.86 -2.35
CA GLY A 143 -1.57 4.84 -3.11
C GLY A 143 -3.00 4.63 -2.64
N GLY A 144 -3.78 3.92 -3.45
CA GLY A 144 -5.13 3.51 -3.07
C GLY A 144 -5.55 2.24 -3.77
N ALA A 145 -6.57 1.62 -3.23
CA ALA A 145 -7.20 0.42 -3.76
C ALA A 145 -8.70 0.45 -3.49
N PHE A 146 -9.47 -0.07 -4.42
CA PHE A 146 -10.88 -0.34 -4.20
C PHE A 146 -11.13 -1.85 -4.23
N VAL A 147 -11.83 -2.33 -3.21
CA VAL A 147 -12.23 -3.74 -3.08
C VAL A 147 -13.75 -3.79 -3.09
N LEU A 148 -14.32 -4.67 -3.90
CA LEU A 148 -15.75 -4.91 -4.01
C LEU A 148 -15.99 -6.42 -3.89
N ASP A 149 -16.86 -6.84 -2.97
CA ASP A 149 -17.20 -8.23 -2.72
C ASP A 149 -15.96 -9.14 -2.48
N GLY A 150 -14.96 -8.57 -1.80
CA GLY A 150 -13.69 -9.26 -1.50
C GLY A 150 -12.67 -9.27 -2.63
N GLU A 151 -13.01 -8.74 -3.82
CA GLU A 151 -12.15 -8.72 -5.01
C GLU A 151 -11.59 -7.33 -5.28
N LEU A 152 -10.31 -7.26 -5.69
CA LEU A 152 -9.66 -6.01 -6.09
C LEU A 152 -10.21 -5.50 -7.43
N VAL A 153 -10.57 -4.22 -7.47
CA VAL A 153 -10.88 -3.53 -8.71
C VAL A 153 -9.59 -2.96 -9.31
N VAL A 154 -8.81 -3.82 -9.96
CA VAL A 154 -7.49 -3.45 -10.50
C VAL A 154 -7.58 -2.60 -11.77
N GLY A 155 -8.74 -2.59 -12.46
CA GLY A 155 -8.89 -1.93 -13.75
C GLY A 155 -8.11 -2.65 -14.88
N ARG A 156 -8.23 -2.12 -16.11
CA ARG A 156 -7.63 -2.73 -17.30
C ARG A 156 -6.10 -2.75 -17.28
N SER A 157 -5.47 -1.76 -16.68
CA SER A 157 -4.02 -1.53 -16.69
C SER A 157 -3.34 -1.74 -15.32
N GLY A 158 -4.07 -2.28 -14.33
CA GLY A 158 -3.54 -2.45 -12.96
C GLY A 158 -3.47 -1.16 -12.13
N THR A 159 -4.05 -0.05 -12.62
CA THR A 159 -4.01 1.26 -11.94
C THR A 159 -5.31 1.61 -11.20
N GLY A 160 -6.25 0.67 -11.09
CA GLY A 160 -7.50 0.90 -10.36
C GLY A 160 -7.22 1.33 -8.93
N GLY A 161 -7.87 2.41 -8.47
CA GLY A 161 -7.66 2.95 -7.13
C GLY A 161 -6.44 3.87 -6.95
N ALA A 162 -5.69 4.21 -7.99
CA ALA A 162 -4.47 5.04 -7.93
C ALA A 162 -4.75 6.51 -7.52
N ILE A 163 -5.36 6.72 -6.36
CA ILE A 163 -5.81 8.03 -5.84
C ILE A 163 -4.65 9.04 -5.71
N GLY A 164 -3.44 8.57 -5.49
CA GLY A 164 -2.25 9.41 -5.40
C GLY A 164 -1.92 10.19 -6.68
N HIS A 165 -2.51 9.78 -7.81
CA HIS A 165 -2.29 10.42 -9.12
C HIS A 165 -3.50 11.24 -9.60
N VAL A 166 -4.46 11.51 -8.72
CA VAL A 166 -5.53 12.47 -8.99
C VAL A 166 -4.99 13.89 -8.85
N PRO A 167 -5.23 14.81 -9.81
CA PRO A 167 -4.84 16.20 -9.68
C PRO A 167 -5.55 16.89 -8.52
N VAL A 168 -4.80 17.60 -7.66
CA VAL A 168 -5.35 18.30 -6.47
C VAL A 168 -4.79 19.70 -6.28
N GLY A 169 -3.80 20.10 -7.07
CA GLY A 169 -3.11 21.40 -6.97
C GLY A 169 -3.00 22.09 -8.32
N GLU A 170 -2.46 23.32 -8.30
CA GLU A 170 -2.21 24.16 -9.47
C GLU A 170 -0.83 24.86 -9.36
N GLU A 171 0.04 24.39 -8.46
CA GLU A 171 1.36 25.00 -8.21
C GLU A 171 2.44 24.47 -9.18
N GLY A 172 2.10 23.52 -10.06
CA GLY A 172 3.03 22.90 -11.01
C GLY A 172 3.99 21.91 -10.35
N ARG A 173 3.65 21.32 -9.21
CA ARG A 173 4.53 20.37 -8.51
C ARG A 173 4.68 19.09 -9.30
N ALA A 174 5.94 18.72 -9.60
CA ALA A 174 6.24 17.48 -10.30
C ALA A 174 5.91 16.25 -9.41
N CYS A 175 5.20 15.29 -10.00
CA CYS A 175 4.95 13.99 -9.38
C CYS A 175 6.02 12.97 -9.83
N PRO A 176 6.45 12.04 -8.96
CA PRO A 176 7.39 10.98 -9.34
C PRO A 176 6.96 10.11 -10.53
N CYS A 177 5.65 10.05 -10.85
CA CYS A 177 5.12 9.35 -12.02
C CYS A 177 5.35 10.06 -13.35
N GLY A 178 5.89 11.28 -13.34
CA GLY A 178 6.11 12.13 -14.54
C GLY A 178 4.99 13.12 -14.83
N GLY A 179 3.86 13.07 -14.11
CA GLY A 179 2.79 14.07 -14.18
C GLY A 179 3.06 15.27 -13.26
N VAL A 180 2.12 16.21 -13.21
CA VAL A 180 2.17 17.39 -12.34
C VAL A 180 0.91 17.48 -11.49
N ASP A 181 1.03 18.13 -10.34
CA ASP A 181 -0.07 18.46 -9.41
C ASP A 181 -0.91 17.28 -8.90
N HIS A 182 -0.35 16.09 -8.96
CA HIS A 182 -0.96 14.90 -8.38
C HIS A 182 -0.92 14.93 -6.84
N LEU A 183 -1.90 14.31 -6.18
CA LEU A 183 -2.00 14.25 -4.73
C LEU A 183 -0.68 13.82 -4.04
N GLU A 184 0.03 12.86 -4.61
CA GLU A 184 1.32 12.38 -4.08
C GLU A 184 2.37 13.48 -3.98
N ALA A 185 2.39 14.43 -4.92
CA ALA A 185 3.33 15.56 -4.93
C ALA A 185 3.10 16.56 -3.79
N TYR A 186 1.95 16.49 -3.11
CA TYR A 186 1.56 17.39 -2.02
C TYR A 186 1.41 16.68 -0.68
N ALA A 187 0.99 15.43 -0.67
CA ALA A 187 0.53 14.74 0.54
C ALA A 187 1.31 13.47 0.89
N SER A 188 2.33 13.08 0.12
CA SER A 188 3.26 12.03 0.54
C SER A 188 4.14 12.49 1.71
N GLY A 189 4.72 11.56 2.47
CA GLY A 189 5.63 11.89 3.56
C GLY A 189 6.74 12.85 3.16
N PRO A 190 7.48 12.61 2.06
CA PRO A 190 8.46 13.55 1.53
C PRO A 190 7.87 14.92 1.17
N ALA A 191 6.66 14.97 0.60
CA ALA A 191 6.00 16.22 0.24
C ALA A 191 5.61 17.04 1.47
N ILE A 192 5.12 16.41 2.53
CA ILE A 192 4.82 17.06 3.82
C ILE A 192 6.10 17.66 4.44
N VAL A 193 7.20 16.92 4.40
CA VAL A 193 8.51 17.42 4.87
C VAL A 193 8.96 18.62 4.05
N ALA A 194 8.85 18.55 2.72
CA ALA A 194 9.19 19.66 1.83
C ALA A 194 8.35 20.90 2.14
N ARG A 195 7.04 20.74 2.30
CA ARG A 195 6.12 21.83 2.63
C ARG A 195 6.46 22.48 3.98
N TYR A 196 6.75 21.67 5.00
CA TYR A 196 7.18 22.18 6.30
C TYR A 196 8.46 23.01 6.20
N ARG A 197 9.44 22.55 5.39
CA ARG A 197 10.72 23.28 5.16
C ARG A 197 10.54 24.56 4.35
N GLU A 198 9.64 24.57 3.37
CA GLU A 198 9.28 25.77 2.59
C GLU A 198 8.78 26.91 3.50
N HIS A 199 8.14 26.57 4.61
CA HIS A 199 7.67 27.53 5.62
C HIS A 199 8.66 27.81 6.74
N GLY A 200 9.92 27.36 6.63
CA GLY A 200 10.98 27.65 7.58
C GLY A 200 11.12 26.60 8.70
N GLY A 201 10.45 25.47 8.60
CA GLY A 201 10.65 24.33 9.50
C GLY A 201 11.95 23.59 9.22
N ASP A 202 12.44 22.84 10.21
CA ASP A 202 13.60 21.96 10.09
C ASP A 202 13.18 20.50 10.33
N ALA A 203 13.21 19.69 9.28
CA ALA A 203 12.91 18.27 9.32
C ALA A 203 13.59 17.54 8.16
N THR A 204 13.99 16.29 8.37
CA THR A 204 14.52 15.41 7.34
C THR A 204 13.56 14.26 7.01
N ARG A 205 12.69 13.92 7.94
CA ARG A 205 11.71 12.83 7.83
C ARG A 205 10.35 13.29 8.33
N LEU A 206 9.30 12.60 7.91
CA LEU A 206 7.94 12.86 8.37
C LEU A 206 7.82 12.79 9.91
N GLN A 207 8.53 11.85 10.54
CA GLN A 207 8.53 11.71 12.00
C GLN A 207 9.02 12.97 12.72
N ASP A 208 9.92 13.73 12.12
CA ASP A 208 10.42 14.99 12.69
C ASP A 208 9.31 16.06 12.65
N VAL A 209 8.55 16.13 11.56
CA VAL A 209 7.36 17.01 11.44
C VAL A 209 6.29 16.62 12.46
N VAL A 210 6.03 15.33 12.62
CA VAL A 210 5.07 14.80 13.59
C VAL A 210 5.45 15.16 15.02
N ALA A 211 6.73 14.98 15.37
CA ALA A 211 7.26 15.34 16.69
C ALA A 211 7.15 16.86 16.95
N ALA A 212 7.47 17.69 15.95
CA ALA A 212 7.33 19.14 16.05
C ALA A 212 5.86 19.55 16.25
N ALA A 213 4.92 18.94 15.49
CA ALA A 213 3.50 19.18 15.64
C ALA A 213 2.98 18.78 17.03
N GLY A 214 3.44 17.64 17.56
CA GLY A 214 3.15 17.17 18.92
C GLY A 214 3.69 18.10 20.00
N SER A 215 4.81 18.76 19.74
CA SER A 215 5.39 19.78 20.63
C SER A 215 4.73 21.17 20.49
N GLY A 216 3.69 21.30 19.65
CA GLY A 216 2.93 22.55 19.50
C GLY A 216 3.45 23.50 18.44
N VAL A 217 4.41 23.09 17.59
CA VAL A 217 4.91 23.91 16.46
C VAL A 217 3.79 24.09 15.44
N VAL A 218 3.31 25.33 15.27
CA VAL A 218 2.17 25.67 14.42
C VAL A 218 2.45 25.30 12.96
N LEU A 219 3.62 25.66 12.42
CA LEU A 219 3.98 25.35 11.03
C LEU A 219 3.96 23.85 10.71
N ALA A 220 4.32 23.00 11.68
CA ALA A 220 4.30 21.56 11.51
C ALA A 220 2.86 21.02 11.52
N ARG A 221 1.99 21.58 12.37
CA ARG A 221 0.56 21.26 12.40
C ARG A 221 -0.13 21.70 11.11
N ASP A 222 0.21 22.88 10.59
CA ASP A 222 -0.35 23.40 9.33
C ASP A 222 0.04 22.52 8.16
N ALA A 223 1.31 22.13 8.04
CA ALA A 223 1.76 21.21 6.98
C ALA A 223 1.03 19.85 7.01
N LEU A 224 0.80 19.29 8.20
CA LEU A 224 0.02 18.05 8.34
C LEU A 224 -1.46 18.27 8.02
N ALA A 225 -2.05 19.38 8.45
CA ALA A 225 -3.45 19.71 8.20
C ALA A 225 -3.72 19.98 6.70
N GLU A 226 -2.82 20.68 6.01
CA GLU A 226 -2.90 20.93 4.57
C GLU A 226 -2.86 19.61 3.78
N ALA A 227 -1.90 18.73 4.10
CA ALA A 227 -1.83 17.41 3.47
C ALA A 227 -3.09 16.58 3.73
N GLY A 228 -3.58 16.57 4.96
CA GLY A 228 -4.82 15.89 5.32
C GLY A 228 -6.03 16.43 4.57
N ALA A 229 -6.11 17.74 4.39
CA ALA A 229 -7.20 18.39 3.63
C ALA A 229 -7.16 17.99 2.14
N LEU A 230 -5.99 17.93 1.52
CA LEU A 230 -5.84 17.49 0.13
C LEU A 230 -6.22 16.02 -0.04
N ILE A 231 -5.77 15.16 0.88
CA ILE A 231 -6.18 13.74 0.90
C ILE A 231 -7.70 13.65 1.04
N GLY A 232 -8.29 14.34 2.01
CA GLY A 232 -9.72 14.29 2.28
C GLY A 232 -10.57 14.75 1.11
N ARG A 233 -10.15 15.79 0.37
CA ARG A 233 -10.83 16.25 -0.85
C ARG A 233 -10.78 15.21 -1.96
N ALA A 234 -9.61 14.65 -2.25
CA ALA A 234 -9.47 13.63 -3.28
C ALA A 234 -10.28 12.37 -2.94
N VAL A 235 -10.20 11.92 -1.70
CA VAL A 235 -10.92 10.75 -1.19
C VAL A 235 -12.43 10.99 -1.16
N GLY A 236 -12.89 12.15 -0.68
CA GLY A 236 -14.31 12.51 -0.69
C GLY A 236 -14.91 12.55 -2.09
N GLY A 237 -14.15 13.03 -3.09
CA GLY A 237 -14.51 12.92 -4.50
C GLY A 237 -14.60 11.47 -4.98
N ALA A 238 -13.64 10.63 -4.63
CA ALA A 238 -13.66 9.22 -4.96
C ALA A 238 -14.84 8.47 -4.28
N MET A 239 -15.16 8.80 -3.04
CA MET A 239 -16.31 8.23 -2.33
C MET A 239 -17.63 8.55 -3.03
N ASN A 240 -17.78 9.72 -3.66
CA ASN A 240 -18.96 10.05 -4.46
C ASN A 240 -19.11 9.19 -5.74
N LEU A 241 -18.01 8.64 -6.24
CA LEU A 241 -17.99 7.79 -7.44
C LEU A 241 -18.14 6.31 -7.10
N LEU A 242 -17.57 5.87 -5.98
CA LEU A 242 -17.43 4.46 -5.62
C LEU A 242 -18.44 4.00 -4.56
N ASP A 243 -18.96 4.93 -3.76
CA ASP A 243 -19.91 4.69 -2.66
C ASP A 243 -19.50 3.48 -1.78
N PRO A 244 -18.29 3.49 -1.17
CA PRO A 244 -17.78 2.37 -0.41
C PRO A 244 -18.51 2.21 0.93
N HIS A 245 -18.53 1.00 1.49
CA HIS A 245 -19.06 0.74 2.84
C HIS A 245 -18.11 1.19 3.96
N VAL A 246 -16.81 1.28 3.67
CA VAL A 246 -15.78 1.71 4.63
C VAL A 246 -14.62 2.40 3.89
N LEU A 247 -14.08 3.45 4.51
CA LEU A 247 -12.83 4.08 4.11
C LEU A 247 -11.73 3.67 5.10
N VAL A 248 -10.67 3.04 4.62
CA VAL A 248 -9.50 2.67 5.43
C VAL A 248 -8.34 3.60 5.09
N ILE A 249 -7.79 4.27 6.11
CA ILE A 249 -6.57 5.08 5.99
C ILE A 249 -5.39 4.26 6.54
N GLY A 250 -4.40 4.01 5.69
CA GLY A 250 -3.20 3.22 6.02
C GLY A 250 -1.89 3.95 5.73
N GLY A 251 -0.80 3.20 5.84
CA GLY A 251 0.55 3.70 5.61
C GLY A 251 1.17 4.40 6.82
N GLY A 252 2.42 4.85 6.68
CA GLY A 252 3.17 5.47 7.78
C GLY A 252 2.57 6.77 8.33
N VAL A 253 1.73 7.42 7.56
CA VAL A 253 1.02 8.66 7.92
C VAL A 253 -0.01 8.46 9.02
N VAL A 254 -0.55 7.25 9.21
CA VAL A 254 -1.47 6.97 10.35
C VAL A 254 -0.78 7.29 11.68
N ASN A 255 0.54 7.16 11.73
CA ASN A 255 1.36 7.49 12.89
C ASN A 255 1.63 9.01 13.02
N ALA A 256 1.17 9.84 12.07
CA ALA A 256 1.29 11.29 12.15
C ALA A 256 0.35 11.92 13.18
N GLY A 257 -0.50 11.11 13.82
CA GLY A 257 -1.39 11.54 14.87
C GLY A 257 -2.69 12.20 14.37
N PRO A 258 -3.50 12.71 15.29
CA PRO A 258 -4.87 13.13 14.98
C PRO A 258 -4.95 14.32 14.02
N VAL A 259 -3.96 15.21 13.98
CA VAL A 259 -4.00 16.43 13.16
C VAL A 259 -4.27 16.11 11.68
N LEU A 260 -3.58 15.14 11.13
CA LEU A 260 -3.74 14.75 9.74
C LEU A 260 -5.04 13.97 9.53
N VAL A 261 -5.33 12.99 10.37
CA VAL A 261 -6.53 12.14 10.24
C VAL A 261 -7.81 12.98 10.41
N ASP A 262 -7.83 13.89 11.38
CA ASP A 262 -8.98 14.81 11.60
C ASP A 262 -9.17 15.74 10.40
N ALA A 263 -8.08 16.19 9.76
CA ALA A 263 -8.17 17.00 8.55
C ALA A 263 -8.75 16.19 7.37
N ILE A 264 -8.35 14.94 7.21
CA ILE A 264 -8.95 14.02 6.22
C ILE A 264 -10.46 13.89 6.48
N CYS A 265 -10.85 13.55 7.71
CA CYS A 265 -12.25 13.34 8.05
C CYS A 265 -13.11 14.59 7.82
N ARG A 266 -12.60 15.79 8.19
CA ARG A 266 -13.31 17.05 7.96
C ARG A 266 -13.55 17.32 6.48
N GLU A 267 -12.54 17.12 5.63
CA GLU A 267 -12.67 17.37 4.19
C GLU A 267 -13.52 16.31 3.50
N VAL A 268 -13.43 15.05 3.89
CA VAL A 268 -14.36 14.00 3.43
C VAL A 268 -15.79 14.42 3.76
N ALA A 269 -16.07 14.86 4.99
CA ALA A 269 -17.40 15.30 5.39
C ALA A 269 -17.89 16.55 4.63
N ALA A 270 -16.98 17.42 4.18
CA ALA A 270 -17.31 18.61 3.40
C ALA A 270 -17.60 18.30 1.93
N VAL A 271 -16.88 17.33 1.34
CA VAL A 271 -16.91 17.03 -0.10
C VAL A 271 -17.88 15.91 -0.44
N ALA A 272 -17.99 14.90 0.41
CA ALA A 272 -18.85 13.74 0.15
C ALA A 272 -20.35 14.08 0.20
N LEU A 273 -21.11 13.46 -0.69
CA LEU A 273 -22.58 13.51 -0.66
C LEU A 273 -23.13 12.94 0.66
N PRO A 274 -24.38 13.23 1.05
CA PRO A 274 -24.95 12.78 2.33
C PRO A 274 -24.83 11.29 2.61
N GLY A 275 -24.98 10.42 1.61
CA GLY A 275 -24.79 8.96 1.75
C GLY A 275 -23.34 8.60 2.09
N PRO A 276 -22.38 8.80 1.18
CA PRO A 276 -20.96 8.52 1.42
C PRO A 276 -20.34 9.25 2.62
N ARG A 277 -20.87 10.42 2.99
CA ARG A 277 -20.43 11.18 4.19
C ARG A 277 -20.56 10.40 5.48
N GLY A 278 -21.56 9.52 5.57
CA GLY A 278 -21.84 8.70 6.76
C GLY A 278 -20.99 7.42 6.86
N VAL A 279 -20.14 7.16 5.86
CA VAL A 279 -19.31 5.96 5.81
C VAL A 279 -18.23 5.99 6.90
N PRO A 280 -18.02 4.89 7.64
CA PRO A 280 -16.96 4.80 8.63
C PRO A 280 -15.59 5.09 8.03
N VAL A 281 -14.83 5.99 8.65
CA VAL A 281 -13.41 6.22 8.34
C VAL A 281 -12.60 5.57 9.46
N VAL A 282 -11.85 4.54 9.11
CA VAL A 282 -11.07 3.75 10.06
C VAL A 282 -9.59 3.77 9.67
N THR A 283 -8.71 3.54 10.63
CA THR A 283 -7.28 3.35 10.35
C THR A 283 -7.01 1.86 10.12
N ALA A 284 -6.08 1.59 9.22
CA ALA A 284 -5.59 0.22 9.01
C ALA A 284 -5.16 -0.41 10.34
N THR A 285 -5.49 -1.66 10.54
CA THR A 285 -5.25 -2.36 11.83
C THR A 285 -3.78 -2.51 12.19
N GLY A 286 -2.87 -2.14 11.26
CA GLY A 286 -1.44 -2.36 11.48
C GLY A 286 -1.12 -3.84 11.66
N LEU A 287 -1.88 -4.72 10.99
CA LEU A 287 -1.55 -6.16 10.95
C LEU A 287 -0.04 -6.31 10.83
N ALA A 288 0.56 -7.02 11.77
CA ALA A 288 1.98 -7.32 11.69
C ALA A 288 2.26 -7.92 10.31
N HIS A 289 2.99 -7.17 9.47
CA HIS A 289 3.19 -7.53 8.07
C HIS A 289 1.93 -7.49 7.16
N GLY A 290 1.06 -6.47 7.29
CA GLY A 290 -0.21 -6.37 6.55
C GLY A 290 -0.11 -6.60 5.05
N ASN A 291 0.93 -6.06 4.38
CA ASN A 291 1.19 -6.29 2.97
C ASN A 291 1.51 -7.76 2.67
N VAL A 292 2.29 -8.43 3.54
CA VAL A 292 2.63 -9.86 3.39
C VAL A 292 1.37 -10.72 3.52
N VAL A 293 0.53 -10.41 4.50
CA VAL A 293 -0.74 -11.13 4.73
C VAL A 293 -1.69 -10.93 3.55
N GLY A 294 -1.85 -9.70 3.09
CA GLY A 294 -2.68 -9.39 1.93
C GLY A 294 -2.16 -10.01 0.64
N ALA A 295 -0.84 -9.98 0.41
CA ALA A 295 -0.23 -10.67 -0.72
C ALA A 295 -0.52 -12.17 -0.70
N ALA A 296 -0.36 -12.85 0.45
CA ALA A 296 -0.68 -14.27 0.59
C ALA A 296 -2.15 -14.57 0.26
N SER A 297 -3.07 -13.64 0.54
CA SER A 297 -4.50 -13.82 0.26
C SER A 297 -4.83 -13.98 -1.23
N LEU A 298 -3.98 -13.45 -2.12
CA LEU A 298 -4.14 -13.56 -3.57
C LEU A 298 -4.19 -15.02 -4.08
N VAL A 299 -3.60 -15.94 -3.32
CA VAL A 299 -3.48 -17.34 -3.70
C VAL A 299 -4.10 -18.31 -2.66
N ALA A 300 -4.63 -17.81 -1.57
CA ALA A 300 -5.15 -18.62 -0.48
C ALA A 300 -6.35 -19.51 -0.89
N ASP A 301 -7.11 -19.11 -1.90
CA ASP A 301 -8.28 -19.83 -2.39
C ASP A 301 -7.99 -20.68 -3.63
N VAL A 302 -6.74 -20.72 -4.11
CA VAL A 302 -6.31 -21.58 -5.23
C VAL A 302 -6.56 -23.05 -4.85
N GLY A 303 -7.36 -23.75 -5.67
CA GLY A 303 -7.71 -25.17 -5.45
C GLY A 303 -8.86 -25.42 -4.48
N ARG A 304 -9.61 -24.41 -4.03
CA ARG A 304 -10.97 -24.61 -3.52
C ARG A 304 -11.92 -24.72 -4.69
N SER A 305 -12.39 -25.95 -4.98
CA SER A 305 -13.55 -26.14 -5.87
C SER A 305 -14.77 -25.52 -5.19
N THR A 306 -15.44 -24.61 -5.87
CA THR A 306 -16.77 -24.11 -5.50
C THR A 306 -17.78 -25.22 -5.54
#